data_0519e17639600f1ed744d7ffe5ff9ae1
#
_entry.id   0519e17639600f1ed744d7ffe5ff9ae1
#
_cell.length_a   1.000
_cell.length_b   1.000
_cell.length_c   1.000
_cell.angle_alpha   90.00
_cell.angle_beta   90.00
_cell.angle_gamma   90.00
#
_symmetry.space_group_name_H-M   'P 1'
#
loop_
_entity.id
_entity.type
_entity.pdbx_description
1 polymer ?
#
loop_
_entity_poly.entity_id
_entity_poly.type
_entity_poly.pdbx_seq_one_letter_code
_entity_poly.pdbx_strand_id
1 'polypeptide(L)'
;MILSPECPVFRNDDGKLLLKPQMASFITSPAPNYGAAADNRSIELPLIPKVLHDRSELVLSLAMAHGYSQIILGAWGCGVFRNDPNVVAMAFASHLLGRWSGRFRRILFSVLDSSTSKETFTAFQRALRRAA
;
A
#
# COMPACT_ATOMS: atom_id res chain seq x y z
N MET A 1 9.92 8.97 2.70
CA MET A 1 8.57 8.80 3.22
C MET A 1 8.16 10.07 3.92
N ILE A 2 6.94 10.54 3.71
CA ILE A 2 6.43 11.80 4.26
C ILE A 2 5.07 11.51 4.89
N LEU A 3 4.85 11.96 6.12
CA LEU A 3 3.55 11.97 6.77
C LEU A 3 2.97 13.38 6.66
N SER A 4 1.75 13.49 6.14
CA SER A 4 0.96 14.72 6.07
C SER A 4 -0.30 14.53 6.94
N PRO A 5 -0.29 15.00 8.20
CA PRO A 5 -1.41 14.81 9.10
C PRO A 5 -2.56 15.79 8.80
N GLU A 6 -3.78 15.36 9.10
CA GLU A 6 -4.99 16.19 9.13
C GLU A 6 -5.22 17.04 7.87
N CYS A 7 -5.00 16.44 6.69
CA CYS A 7 -5.26 17.11 5.42
C CYS A 7 -6.76 17.15 5.13
N PRO A 8 -7.34 18.30 4.76
CA PRO A 8 -8.75 18.39 4.40
C PRO A 8 -8.99 17.84 2.99
N VAL A 9 -9.77 16.79 2.87
CA VAL A 9 -10.34 16.31 1.62
C VAL A 9 -11.65 17.09 1.39
N PHE A 10 -11.66 18.01 0.47
CA PHE A 10 -12.78 18.95 0.26
C PHE A 10 -13.50 18.78 -1.08
N ARG A 11 -13.07 17.82 -1.91
CA ARG A 11 -13.72 17.45 -3.17
C ARG A 11 -14.04 15.96 -3.20
N ASN A 12 -15.14 15.61 -3.87
CA ASN A 12 -15.46 14.22 -4.19
C ASN A 12 -14.77 13.77 -5.50
N ASP A 13 -15.02 12.54 -5.94
CA ASP A 13 -14.42 11.95 -7.14
C ASP A 13 -14.84 12.67 -8.43
N ASP A 14 -16.01 13.34 -8.46
CA ASP A 14 -16.45 14.18 -9.58
C ASP A 14 -15.80 15.58 -9.56
N GLY A 15 -14.95 15.88 -8.58
CA GLY A 15 -14.33 17.18 -8.40
C GLY A 15 -15.23 18.25 -7.76
N LYS A 16 -16.47 17.91 -7.35
CA LYS A 16 -17.40 18.82 -6.69
C LYS A 16 -16.99 19.06 -5.24
N LEU A 17 -17.22 20.28 -4.76
CA LEU A 17 -16.96 20.62 -3.37
C LEU A 17 -17.88 19.81 -2.43
N LEU A 18 -17.30 19.29 -1.36
CA LEU A 18 -18.05 18.71 -0.25
C LEU A 18 -18.64 19.81 0.62
N LEU A 19 -19.82 19.58 1.17
CA LEU A 19 -20.45 20.51 2.13
C LEU A 19 -19.60 20.67 3.39
N LYS A 20 -18.90 19.60 3.79
CA LYS A 20 -17.96 19.58 4.91
C LYS A 20 -16.71 18.80 4.50
N PRO A 21 -15.52 19.38 4.66
CA PRO A 21 -14.28 18.65 4.42
C PRO A 21 -14.17 17.40 5.32
N GLN A 22 -13.61 16.32 4.78
CA GLN A 22 -13.22 15.13 5.52
C GLN A 22 -11.74 15.22 5.84
N MET A 23 -11.38 15.06 7.12
CA MET A 23 -9.97 15.08 7.53
C MET A 23 -9.36 13.71 7.35
N ALA A 24 -8.22 13.64 6.68
CA ALA A 24 -7.44 12.43 6.49
C ALA A 24 -5.95 12.71 6.65
N SER A 25 -5.21 11.74 7.13
CA SER A 25 -3.74 11.81 7.17
C SER A 25 -3.17 10.92 6.07
N PHE A 26 -2.14 11.40 5.39
CA PHE A 26 -1.54 10.69 4.25
C PHE A 26 -0.10 10.31 4.54
N ILE A 27 0.27 9.07 4.21
CA ILE A 27 1.66 8.61 4.16
C ILE A 27 2.05 8.52 2.69
N THR A 28 2.93 9.41 2.25
CA THR A 28 3.53 9.36 0.92
C THR A 28 4.79 8.53 0.96
N SER A 29 4.77 7.38 0.31
CA SER A 29 5.89 6.44 0.22
C SER A 29 6.04 5.94 -1.21
N PRO A 30 7.19 6.18 -1.87
CA PRO A 30 7.40 5.68 -3.22
C PRO A 30 7.62 4.17 -3.20
N ALA A 31 6.91 3.42 -4.05
CA ALA A 31 7.27 2.05 -4.37
C ALA A 31 8.53 2.03 -5.26
N PRO A 32 9.34 0.97 -5.25
CA PRO A 32 10.33 0.78 -6.28
C PRO A 32 9.66 0.65 -7.65
N ASN A 33 10.31 1.14 -8.69
CA ASN A 33 9.81 1.04 -10.06
C ASN A 33 10.42 -0.18 -10.75
N TYR A 34 9.77 -1.35 -10.59
CA TYR A 34 10.20 -2.59 -11.21
C TYR A 34 10.28 -2.45 -12.74
N GLY A 35 9.29 -1.80 -13.35
CA GLY A 35 9.24 -1.63 -14.78
C GLY A 35 10.47 -0.89 -15.34
N ALA A 36 10.80 0.26 -14.76
CA ALA A 36 11.98 1.01 -15.18
C ALA A 36 13.29 0.25 -14.90
N ALA A 37 13.38 -0.46 -13.77
CA ALA A 37 14.55 -1.26 -13.44
C ALA A 37 14.75 -2.41 -14.45
N ALA A 38 13.66 -3.08 -14.85
CA ALA A 38 13.70 -4.17 -15.82
C ALA A 38 14.07 -3.66 -17.22
N ASP A 39 13.44 -2.56 -17.67
CA ASP A 39 13.69 -1.98 -18.99
C ASP A 39 15.14 -1.49 -19.12
N ASN A 40 15.75 -0.99 -18.05
CA ASN A 40 17.13 -0.55 -17.98
C ASN A 40 18.13 -1.66 -17.60
N ARG A 41 17.70 -2.90 -17.47
CA ARG A 41 18.51 -4.05 -17.03
C ARG A 41 19.30 -3.76 -15.74
N SER A 42 18.66 -3.11 -14.78
CA SER A 42 19.30 -2.70 -13.52
C SER A 42 19.79 -3.90 -12.73
N ILE A 43 21.01 -3.81 -12.23
CA ILE A 43 21.62 -4.78 -11.32
C ILE A 43 20.83 -4.87 -9.98
N GLU A 44 20.06 -3.84 -9.66
CA GLU A 44 19.26 -3.76 -8.44
C GLU A 44 17.92 -4.51 -8.54
N LEU A 45 17.54 -5.00 -9.73
CA LEU A 45 16.28 -5.69 -9.96
C LEU A 45 15.99 -6.80 -8.92
N PRO A 46 16.96 -7.67 -8.55
CA PRO A 46 16.74 -8.71 -7.55
C PRO A 46 16.48 -8.19 -6.13
N LEU A 47 16.80 -6.92 -5.86
CA LEU A 47 16.61 -6.31 -4.54
C LEU A 47 15.18 -5.78 -4.33
N ILE A 48 14.39 -5.63 -5.39
CA ILE A 48 13.05 -5.04 -5.34
C ILE A 48 12.13 -5.72 -4.32
N PRO A 49 12.05 -7.07 -4.23
CA PRO A 49 11.22 -7.72 -3.22
C PRO A 49 11.62 -7.34 -1.79
N LYS A 50 12.92 -7.27 -1.50
CA LYS A 50 13.42 -6.83 -0.19
C LYS A 50 13.07 -5.38 0.09
N VAL A 51 13.23 -4.50 -0.90
CA VAL A 51 12.89 -3.08 -0.76
C VAL A 51 11.38 -2.89 -0.51
N LEU A 52 10.52 -3.65 -1.19
CA LEU A 52 9.07 -3.65 -0.94
C LEU A 52 8.76 -4.09 0.48
N HIS A 53 9.38 -5.17 0.94
CA HIS A 53 9.21 -5.67 2.30
C HIS A 53 9.65 -4.62 3.34
N ASP A 54 10.88 -4.12 3.26
CA ASP A 54 11.41 -3.15 4.22
C ASP A 54 10.59 -1.85 4.25
N ARG A 55 10.18 -1.34 3.09
CA ARG A 55 9.38 -0.11 3.01
C ARG A 55 7.95 -0.29 3.48
N SER A 56 7.34 -1.46 3.27
CA SER A 56 6.00 -1.75 3.83
C SER A 56 6.03 -1.79 5.35
N GLU A 57 7.10 -2.32 5.96
CA GLU A 57 7.29 -2.23 7.40
C GLU A 57 7.40 -0.78 7.89
N LEU A 58 8.16 0.05 7.18
CA LEU A 58 8.27 1.47 7.52
C LEU A 58 6.93 2.22 7.44
N VAL A 59 6.07 1.90 6.47
CA VAL A 59 4.71 2.47 6.37
C VAL A 59 3.91 2.14 7.62
N LEU A 60 3.89 0.87 8.03
CA LEU A 60 3.16 0.41 9.21
C LEU A 60 3.75 1.02 10.50
N SER A 61 5.09 1.05 10.60
CA SER A 61 5.80 1.64 11.73
C SER A 61 5.49 3.12 11.89
N LEU A 62 5.48 3.88 10.79
CA LEU A 62 5.18 5.31 10.81
C LEU A 62 3.74 5.57 11.25
N ALA A 63 2.78 4.80 10.74
CA ALA A 63 1.38 4.91 11.15
C ALA A 63 1.22 4.66 12.67
N MET A 64 1.83 3.59 13.18
CA MET A 64 1.77 3.25 14.61
C MET A 64 2.47 4.27 15.50
N ALA A 65 3.64 4.78 15.10
CA ALA A 65 4.39 5.78 15.86
C ALA A 65 3.61 7.08 16.04
N HIS A 66 2.70 7.38 15.11
CA HIS A 66 1.80 8.55 15.18
C HIS A 66 0.40 8.24 15.72
N GLY A 67 0.19 7.06 16.32
CA GLY A 67 -1.05 6.70 17.01
C GLY A 67 -2.22 6.31 16.08
N TYR A 68 -1.96 6.09 14.79
CA TYR A 68 -3.02 5.66 13.88
C TYR A 68 -3.34 4.18 14.08
N SER A 69 -4.56 3.88 14.47
CA SER A 69 -5.06 2.51 14.66
C SER A 69 -5.86 1.99 13.46
N GLN A 70 -6.11 2.83 12.46
CA GLN A 70 -6.78 2.46 11.22
C GLN A 70 -5.96 2.95 10.04
N ILE A 71 -5.81 2.12 9.02
CA ILE A 71 -5.04 2.45 7.83
C ILE A 71 -5.73 1.91 6.57
N ILE A 72 -5.69 2.72 5.50
CA ILE A 72 -6.08 2.30 4.16
C ILE A 72 -4.82 2.13 3.34
N LEU A 73 -4.64 0.96 2.80
CA LEU A 73 -3.54 0.56 1.93
C LEU A 73 -4.09 0.22 0.54
N GLY A 74 -3.23 0.05 -0.44
CA GLY A 74 -3.62 -0.32 -1.80
C GLY A 74 -2.65 -1.29 -2.46
N ALA A 75 -2.86 -1.56 -3.74
CA ALA A 75 -1.95 -2.32 -4.60
C ALA A 75 -0.72 -1.45 -4.97
N TRP A 76 0.08 -1.17 -3.96
CA TRP A 76 1.17 -0.21 -3.99
C TRP A 76 2.23 -0.53 -5.03
N GLY A 77 2.32 0.30 -6.07
CA GLY A 77 3.26 0.12 -7.17
C GLY A 77 2.93 -1.00 -8.16
N CYS A 78 1.74 -1.63 -8.06
CA CYS A 78 1.34 -2.71 -8.98
C CYS A 78 0.82 -2.22 -10.34
N GLY A 79 0.53 -0.93 -10.47
CA GLY A 79 0.10 -0.33 -11.73
C GLY A 79 1.30 0.02 -12.63
N VAL A 80 1.52 1.32 -12.88
CA VAL A 80 2.56 1.84 -13.79
C VAL A 80 3.97 1.33 -13.46
N PHE A 81 4.27 1.08 -12.17
CA PHE A 81 5.59 0.56 -11.75
C PHE A 81 5.75 -0.94 -11.95
N ARG A 82 4.70 -1.66 -12.34
CA ARG A 82 4.73 -3.08 -12.72
C ARG A 82 5.31 -4.02 -11.65
N ASN A 83 5.21 -3.67 -10.35
CA ASN A 83 5.58 -4.64 -9.31
C ASN A 83 4.60 -5.81 -9.30
N ASP A 84 5.11 -7.00 -9.02
CA ASP A 84 4.28 -8.20 -8.88
C ASP A 84 3.31 -8.07 -7.71
N PRO A 85 1.99 -8.14 -7.94
CA PRO A 85 0.98 -8.01 -6.89
C PRO A 85 1.14 -9.06 -5.77
N ASN A 86 1.62 -10.26 -6.09
CA ASN A 86 1.85 -11.29 -5.08
C ASN A 86 2.98 -10.88 -4.13
N VAL A 87 4.07 -10.33 -4.67
CA VAL A 87 5.20 -9.85 -3.86
C VAL A 87 4.78 -8.71 -2.94
N VAL A 88 4.03 -7.74 -3.47
CA VAL A 88 3.54 -6.59 -2.68
C VAL A 88 2.56 -7.04 -1.60
N ALA A 89 1.58 -7.88 -1.95
CA ALA A 89 0.59 -8.39 -1.01
C ALA A 89 1.24 -9.23 0.10
N MET A 90 2.22 -10.09 -0.24
CA MET A 90 2.96 -10.90 0.74
C MET A 90 3.84 -10.05 1.65
N ALA A 91 4.43 -8.96 1.15
CA ALA A 91 5.22 -8.03 1.97
C ALA A 91 4.36 -7.45 3.12
N PHE A 92 3.18 -6.93 2.80
CA PHE A 92 2.25 -6.46 3.84
C PHE A 92 1.73 -7.60 4.73
N ALA A 93 1.29 -8.71 4.14
CA ALA A 93 0.73 -9.84 4.89
C ALA A 93 1.73 -10.40 5.91
N SER A 94 3.01 -10.55 5.56
CA SER A 94 4.05 -11.03 6.47
C SER A 94 4.20 -10.16 7.72
N HIS A 95 4.15 -8.86 7.55
CA HIS A 95 4.20 -7.91 8.66
C HIS A 95 2.94 -7.97 9.53
N LEU A 96 1.76 -8.00 8.90
CA LEU A 96 0.48 -8.00 9.59
C LEU A 96 0.19 -9.32 10.32
N LEU A 97 0.72 -10.44 9.84
CA LEU A 97 0.70 -11.73 10.54
C LEU A 97 1.79 -11.86 11.60
N GLY A 98 2.89 -11.12 11.45
CA GLY A 98 4.04 -11.12 12.35
C GLY A 98 4.01 -9.99 13.37
N ARG A 99 5.00 -9.11 13.29
CA ARG A 99 5.26 -8.03 14.25
C ARG A 99 4.06 -7.11 14.52
N TRP A 100 3.23 -6.87 13.51
CA TRP A 100 2.09 -5.94 13.58
C TRP A 100 0.75 -6.65 13.78
N SER A 101 0.76 -7.94 14.11
CA SER A 101 -0.47 -8.71 14.38
C SER A 101 -1.25 -8.07 15.54
N GLY A 102 -2.54 -7.79 15.29
CA GLY A 102 -3.45 -7.20 16.27
C GLY A 102 -3.13 -5.73 16.66
N ARG A 103 -2.13 -5.09 16.05
CA ARG A 103 -1.75 -3.71 16.39
C ARG A 103 -2.66 -2.65 15.79
N PHE A 104 -3.25 -2.93 14.64
CA PHE A 104 -4.24 -2.05 14.01
C PHE A 104 -5.65 -2.54 14.31
N ARG A 105 -6.54 -1.64 14.70
CA ARG A 105 -7.97 -1.93 14.89
C ARG A 105 -8.66 -2.25 13.56
N ARG A 106 -8.22 -1.61 12.47
CA ARG A 106 -8.77 -1.82 11.13
C ARG A 106 -7.72 -1.56 10.06
N ILE A 107 -7.62 -2.48 9.13
CA ILE A 107 -6.82 -2.34 7.92
C ILE A 107 -7.74 -2.60 6.74
N LEU A 108 -7.75 -1.67 5.77
CA LEU A 108 -8.49 -1.82 4.53
C LEU A 108 -7.49 -1.78 3.36
N PHE A 109 -7.53 -2.78 2.51
CA PHE A 109 -6.83 -2.74 1.23
C PHE A 109 -7.78 -2.32 0.13
N SER A 110 -7.62 -1.09 -0.38
CA SER A 110 -8.35 -0.58 -1.54
C SER A 110 -7.59 -0.96 -2.80
N VAL A 111 -8.03 -2.02 -3.47
CA VAL A 111 -7.38 -2.56 -4.68
C VAL A 111 -8.27 -2.31 -5.88
N LEU A 112 -7.90 -1.32 -6.70
CA LEU A 112 -8.54 -1.09 -7.99
C LEU A 112 -7.89 -2.02 -9.03
N ASP A 113 -8.68 -2.94 -9.57
CA ASP A 113 -8.26 -3.85 -10.63
C ASP A 113 -9.34 -3.90 -11.71
N SER A 114 -9.11 -3.20 -12.81
CA SER A 114 -10.01 -3.14 -13.95
C SER A 114 -9.77 -4.28 -14.96
N SER A 115 -8.74 -5.11 -14.75
CA SER A 115 -8.45 -6.25 -15.64
C SER A 115 -9.55 -7.32 -15.58
N THR A 116 -9.74 -8.05 -16.68
CA THR A 116 -10.69 -9.17 -16.72
C THR A 116 -10.27 -10.31 -15.81
N SER A 117 -8.96 -10.56 -15.69
CA SER A 117 -8.40 -11.65 -14.87
C SER A 117 -8.44 -11.40 -13.38
N LYS A 118 -8.57 -10.13 -12.95
CA LYS A 118 -8.56 -9.73 -11.53
C LYS A 118 -7.34 -10.27 -10.75
N GLU A 119 -6.20 -10.34 -11.42
CA GLU A 119 -4.98 -10.92 -10.84
C GLU A 119 -4.48 -10.14 -9.62
N THR A 120 -4.46 -8.80 -9.72
CA THR A 120 -4.03 -7.95 -8.61
C THR A 120 -4.96 -8.11 -7.41
N PHE A 121 -6.27 -8.03 -7.63
CA PHE A 121 -7.26 -8.21 -6.56
C PHE A 121 -7.13 -9.60 -5.91
N THR A 122 -7.01 -10.65 -6.74
CA THR A 122 -6.90 -12.04 -6.27
C THR A 122 -5.63 -12.27 -5.45
N ALA A 123 -4.49 -11.67 -5.85
CA ALA A 123 -3.24 -11.76 -5.10
C ALA A 123 -3.38 -11.20 -3.68
N PHE A 124 -3.96 -10.02 -3.55
CA PHE A 124 -4.22 -9.40 -2.24
C PHE A 124 -5.23 -10.20 -1.41
N GLN A 125 -6.34 -10.63 -2.03
CA GLN A 125 -7.33 -11.45 -1.34
C GLN A 125 -6.72 -12.75 -0.78
N ARG A 126 -5.89 -13.45 -1.57
CA ARG A 126 -5.23 -14.70 -1.18
C ARG A 126 -4.23 -14.47 -0.03
N ALA A 127 -3.39 -13.45 -0.13
CA ALA A 127 -2.39 -13.15 0.89
C ALA A 127 -3.02 -12.77 2.23
N LEU A 128 -4.11 -11.98 2.20
CA LEU A 128 -4.75 -11.43 3.40
C LEU A 128 -5.76 -12.38 4.06
N ARG A 129 -6.37 -13.32 3.32
CA ARG A 129 -7.22 -14.38 3.92
C ARG A 129 -6.49 -15.25 4.95
N ARG A 130 -5.17 -15.34 4.86
CA ARG A 130 -4.34 -16.05 5.84
C ARG A 130 -4.02 -15.19 7.07
N ALA A 131 -4.40 -13.91 7.03
CA ALA A 131 -4.15 -12.91 8.06
C ALA A 131 -5.40 -12.58 8.91
N ALA A 132 -6.55 -13.16 8.60
CA ALA A 132 -7.84 -12.94 9.29
C ALA A 132 -8.10 -14.00 10.35
#